data_836e383a9d2f6936d64281f587e8384b
#
_entry.id   836e383a9d2f6936d64281f587e8384b
#
_cell.length_a   1.000
_cell.length_b   1.000
_cell.length_c   1.000
_cell.angle_alpha   90.00
_cell.angle_beta   90.00
_cell.angle_gamma   90.00
#
_symmetry.space_group_name_H-M   'P 1'
#
loop_
_entity.id
_entity.type
_entity.pdbx_description
1 polymer ?
#
loop_
_entity_poly.entity_id
_entity_poly.type
_entity_poly.pdbx_seq_one_letter_code
_entity_poly.pdbx_strand_id
1 'polypeptide(L)'
;MKIDIILDPTHTTEEFSELGVIAEKLGFNAVLTANYPSAIDPFINFSILAKETQKIRMGPVAISPFETHPLKLSNLLYGLNQLSKGRTKIVIGGGGGTLISMGLKPNRRTMYPNMVQGVRECVEFLTGLSADKAISFNKDIFQIAGPKPQWIDQPTRPQIYVAATKP
;
A
#
# COMPACT_ATOMS: atom_id res chain seq x y z
N MET A 1 14.80 -3.58 -19.49
CA MET A 1 13.44 -3.06 -19.23
C MET A 1 12.91 -3.74 -17.97
N LYS A 2 12.24 -3.02 -17.06
CA LYS A 2 11.58 -3.63 -15.89
C LYS A 2 10.08 -3.72 -16.18
N ILE A 3 9.52 -4.92 -15.99
CA ILE A 3 8.10 -5.19 -16.23
C ILE A 3 7.47 -5.61 -14.91
N ASP A 4 6.42 -4.93 -14.52
CA ASP A 4 5.56 -5.30 -13.39
C ASP A 4 4.31 -5.98 -13.94
N ILE A 5 3.74 -6.94 -13.21
CA ILE A 5 2.46 -7.56 -13.54
C ILE A 5 1.43 -7.26 -12.46
N ILE A 6 0.16 -7.24 -12.87
CA ILE A 6 -0.97 -7.13 -11.95
C ILE A 6 -1.72 -8.47 -12.02
N LEU A 7 -1.80 -9.15 -10.89
CA LEU A 7 -2.61 -10.36 -10.75
C LEU A 7 -4.05 -9.98 -10.37
N ASP A 8 -4.98 -10.81 -10.82
CA ASP A 8 -6.40 -10.65 -10.48
C ASP A 8 -6.58 -10.83 -8.95
N PRO A 9 -7.27 -9.92 -8.28
CA PRO A 9 -7.48 -9.99 -6.84
C PRO A 9 -8.45 -11.10 -6.41
N THR A 10 -9.15 -11.74 -7.34
CA THR A 10 -10.13 -12.81 -7.05
C THR A 10 -9.51 -14.20 -6.92
N HIS A 11 -8.21 -14.34 -7.20
CA HIS A 11 -7.48 -15.59 -6.93
C HIS A 11 -7.51 -15.96 -5.45
N THR A 12 -7.55 -17.26 -5.18
CA THR A 12 -7.26 -17.74 -3.82
C THR A 12 -5.84 -17.37 -3.41
N THR A 13 -5.57 -17.41 -2.13
CA THR A 13 -4.24 -17.04 -1.60
C THR A 13 -3.15 -17.98 -2.13
N GLU A 14 -3.49 -19.26 -2.30
CA GLU A 14 -2.61 -20.29 -2.85
C GLU A 14 -2.31 -20.01 -4.33
N GLU A 15 -3.35 -19.84 -5.17
CA GLU A 15 -3.20 -19.51 -6.59
C GLU A 15 -2.40 -18.22 -6.80
N PHE A 16 -2.67 -17.20 -5.98
CA PHE A 16 -1.96 -15.94 -6.02
C PHE A 16 -0.46 -16.13 -5.74
N SER A 17 -0.14 -16.94 -4.74
CA SER A 17 1.26 -17.23 -4.38
C SER A 17 1.96 -18.02 -5.49
N GLU A 18 1.33 -19.06 -6.04
CA GLU A 18 1.88 -19.85 -7.13
C GLU A 18 2.18 -18.99 -8.37
N LEU A 19 1.24 -18.14 -8.78
CA LEU A 19 1.43 -17.20 -9.90
C LEU A 19 2.55 -16.21 -9.62
N GLY A 20 2.66 -15.72 -8.39
CA GLY A 20 3.74 -14.82 -7.98
C GLY A 20 5.12 -15.49 -8.03
N VAL A 21 5.22 -16.75 -7.63
CA VAL A 21 6.45 -17.55 -7.74
C VAL A 21 6.83 -17.76 -9.22
N ILE A 22 5.84 -18.04 -10.07
CA ILE A 22 6.07 -18.17 -11.53
C ILE A 22 6.56 -16.83 -12.09
N ALA A 23 5.96 -15.71 -11.68
CA ALA A 23 6.38 -14.38 -12.10
C ALA A 23 7.84 -14.08 -11.72
N GLU A 24 8.28 -14.48 -10.52
CA GLU A 24 9.67 -14.36 -10.11
C GLU A 24 10.60 -15.19 -11.01
N LYS A 25 10.25 -16.44 -11.29
CA LYS A 25 11.03 -17.32 -12.16
C LYS A 25 11.15 -16.78 -13.59
N LEU A 26 10.11 -16.12 -14.08
CA LEU A 26 10.11 -15.48 -15.40
C LEU A 26 10.82 -14.13 -15.44
N GLY A 27 11.30 -13.62 -14.30
CA GLY A 27 12.09 -12.39 -14.22
C GLY A 27 11.26 -11.10 -14.20
N PHE A 28 9.97 -11.15 -13.86
CA PHE A 28 9.19 -9.94 -13.62
C PHE A 28 9.76 -9.15 -12.44
N ASN A 29 9.65 -7.83 -12.52
CA ASN A 29 10.21 -6.94 -11.49
C ASN A 29 9.30 -6.81 -10.25
N ALA A 30 7.99 -6.84 -10.43
CA ALA A 30 7.03 -6.80 -9.33
C ALA A 30 5.72 -7.53 -9.68
N VAL A 31 5.08 -8.06 -8.63
CA VAL A 31 3.68 -8.49 -8.61
C VAL A 31 2.88 -7.45 -7.85
N LEU A 32 1.85 -6.95 -8.46
CA LEU A 32 0.87 -6.04 -7.87
C LEU A 32 -0.51 -6.69 -7.91
N THR A 33 -1.43 -6.25 -7.05
CA THR A 33 -2.85 -6.60 -7.15
C THR A 33 -3.73 -5.46 -6.66
N ALA A 34 -4.94 -5.40 -7.19
CA ALA A 34 -5.92 -4.40 -6.80
C ALA A 34 -6.47 -4.69 -5.39
N ASN A 35 -6.90 -3.63 -4.71
CA ASN A 35 -7.60 -3.71 -3.43
C ASN A 35 -9.09 -3.48 -3.67
N TYR A 36 -9.85 -4.57 -3.79
CA TYR A 36 -11.29 -4.51 -3.97
C TYR A 36 -12.03 -5.03 -2.74
N PRO A 37 -13.18 -4.42 -2.36
CA PRO A 37 -13.98 -4.86 -1.22
C PRO A 37 -14.51 -6.29 -1.33
N SER A 38 -14.55 -6.84 -2.55
CA SER A 38 -15.03 -8.18 -2.87
C SER A 38 -13.94 -9.25 -2.98
N ALA A 39 -12.69 -8.89 -2.69
CA ALA A 39 -11.53 -9.78 -2.79
C ALA A 39 -10.83 -9.93 -1.44
N ILE A 40 -9.90 -10.88 -1.37
CA ILE A 40 -9.01 -11.03 -0.22
C ILE A 40 -8.13 -9.78 -0.10
N ASP A 41 -7.94 -9.29 1.12
CA ASP A 41 -7.06 -8.16 1.37
C ASP A 41 -5.65 -8.42 0.80
N PRO A 42 -5.10 -7.52 -0.01
CA PRO A 42 -3.83 -7.74 -0.69
C PRO A 42 -2.65 -7.97 0.26
N PHE A 43 -2.67 -7.39 1.47
CA PHE A 43 -1.60 -7.62 2.44
C PHE A 43 -1.57 -9.08 2.93
N ILE A 44 -2.71 -9.77 2.96
CA ILE A 44 -2.78 -11.21 3.27
C ILE A 44 -2.08 -12.01 2.16
N ASN A 45 -2.47 -11.81 0.90
CA ASN A 45 -1.88 -12.48 -0.25
C ASN A 45 -0.37 -12.24 -0.34
N PHE A 46 0.06 -10.99 -0.18
CA PHE A 46 1.49 -10.65 -0.22
C PHE A 46 2.28 -11.18 0.97
N SER A 47 1.65 -11.41 2.12
CA SER A 47 2.33 -12.01 3.28
C SER A 47 2.80 -13.43 2.99
N ILE A 48 2.02 -14.22 2.26
CA ILE A 48 2.40 -15.57 1.81
C ILE A 48 3.45 -15.47 0.72
N LEU A 49 3.19 -14.72 -0.34
CA LEU A 49 4.13 -14.54 -1.45
C LEU A 49 5.51 -14.05 -0.99
N ALA A 50 5.56 -13.21 0.05
CA ALA A 50 6.80 -12.70 0.59
C ALA A 50 7.72 -13.79 1.15
N LYS A 51 7.15 -14.88 1.65
CA LYS A 51 7.90 -16.05 2.17
C LYS A 51 8.34 -16.99 1.06
N GLU A 52 7.53 -17.13 0.00
CA GLU A 52 7.78 -18.04 -1.10
C GLU A 52 8.74 -17.48 -2.16
N THR A 53 9.05 -16.18 -2.10
CA THR A 53 9.90 -15.50 -3.10
C THR A 53 11.10 -14.81 -2.45
N GLN A 54 12.14 -14.52 -3.26
CA GLN A 54 13.37 -13.91 -2.77
C GLN A 54 13.74 -12.58 -3.44
N LYS A 55 13.24 -12.29 -4.64
CA LYS A 55 13.70 -11.17 -5.47
C LYS A 55 12.56 -10.25 -5.92
N ILE A 56 11.41 -10.81 -6.29
CA ILE A 56 10.31 -10.05 -6.86
C ILE A 56 9.74 -9.05 -5.84
N ARG A 57 9.48 -7.83 -6.29
CA ARG A 57 8.80 -6.82 -5.48
C ARG A 57 7.31 -7.10 -5.47
N MET A 58 6.61 -6.59 -4.46
CA MET A 58 5.19 -6.87 -4.28
C MET A 58 4.46 -5.77 -3.54
N GLY A 59 3.17 -5.65 -3.79
CA GLY A 59 2.31 -4.76 -3.02
C GLY A 59 1.03 -4.31 -3.75
N PRO A 60 0.13 -3.62 -3.04
CA PRO A 60 -1.17 -3.24 -3.58
C PRO A 60 -1.12 -2.05 -4.54
N VAL A 61 -2.08 -2.08 -5.48
CA VAL A 61 -2.36 -0.98 -6.43
C VAL A 61 -3.88 -0.78 -6.58
N ALA A 62 -4.51 0.24 -5.97
CA ALA A 62 -3.94 1.20 -5.05
C ALA A 62 -4.68 1.13 -3.70
N ILE A 63 -4.07 1.61 -2.63
CA ILE A 63 -4.71 1.80 -1.33
C ILE A 63 -5.07 3.27 -1.15
N SER A 64 -6.26 3.53 -0.61
CA SER A 64 -6.69 4.88 -0.26
C SER A 64 -6.43 5.18 1.23
N PRO A 65 -5.91 6.37 1.58
CA PRO A 65 -5.77 6.78 2.97
C PRO A 65 -7.11 7.01 3.70
N PHE A 66 -8.21 7.09 2.95
CA PHE A 66 -9.57 7.19 3.48
C PHE A 66 -10.22 5.82 3.73
N GLU A 67 -9.69 4.79 3.12
CA GLU A 67 -10.05 3.40 3.32
C GLU A 67 -9.21 2.79 4.46
N THR A 68 -7.90 3.00 4.39
CA THR A 68 -6.96 2.55 5.41
C THR A 68 -6.20 3.76 5.94
N HIS A 69 -6.54 4.20 7.15
CA HIS A 69 -5.92 5.36 7.78
C HIS A 69 -4.38 5.29 7.74
N PRO A 70 -3.65 6.38 7.44
CA PRO A 70 -2.20 6.37 7.22
C PRO A 70 -1.39 5.68 8.33
N LEU A 71 -1.81 5.84 9.61
CA LEU A 71 -1.17 5.15 10.73
C LEU A 71 -1.29 3.63 10.63
N LYS A 72 -2.47 3.12 10.27
CA LYS A 72 -2.69 1.67 10.10
C LYS A 72 -2.03 1.17 8.84
N LEU A 73 -2.06 1.95 7.78
CA LEU A 73 -1.37 1.64 6.54
C LEU A 73 0.15 1.53 6.76
N SER A 74 0.73 2.40 7.60
CA SER A 74 2.16 2.28 7.94
C SER A 74 2.50 0.96 8.64
N ASN A 75 1.64 0.46 9.56
CA ASN A 75 1.83 -0.85 10.19
C ASN A 75 1.86 -1.98 9.15
N LEU A 76 0.87 -1.99 8.25
CA LEU A 76 0.75 -3.00 7.20
C LEU A 76 1.93 -2.95 6.24
N LEU A 77 2.24 -1.74 5.75
CA LEU A 77 3.29 -1.51 4.76
C LEU A 77 4.68 -1.90 5.26
N TYR A 78 5.06 -1.42 6.43
CA TYR A 78 6.36 -1.74 7.01
C TYR A 78 6.42 -3.18 7.53
N GLY A 79 5.30 -3.74 8.02
CA GLY A 79 5.21 -5.16 8.35
C GLY A 79 5.47 -6.06 7.13
N LEU A 80 4.82 -5.76 6.01
CA LEU A 80 5.07 -6.47 4.75
C LEU A 80 6.51 -6.24 4.25
N ASN A 81 7.04 -5.02 4.43
CA ASN A 81 8.40 -4.71 4.02
C ASN A 81 9.45 -5.52 4.80
N GLN A 82 9.25 -5.68 6.11
CA GLN A 82 10.07 -6.55 6.94
C GLN A 82 9.96 -8.01 6.47
N LEU A 83 8.75 -8.51 6.30
CA LEU A 83 8.49 -9.88 5.87
C LEU A 83 9.11 -10.20 4.51
N SER A 84 9.03 -9.26 3.58
CA SER A 84 9.58 -9.37 2.23
C SER A 84 11.07 -8.99 2.13
N LYS A 85 11.74 -8.64 3.24
CA LYS A 85 13.14 -8.20 3.27
C LYS A 85 13.40 -6.99 2.36
N GLY A 86 12.54 -5.97 2.44
CA GLY A 86 12.71 -4.71 1.73
C GLY A 86 12.21 -4.70 0.28
N ARG A 87 11.33 -5.63 -0.11
CA ARG A 87 10.81 -5.73 -1.48
C ARG A 87 9.43 -5.12 -1.67
N THR A 88 8.89 -4.45 -0.67
CA THR A 88 7.55 -3.89 -0.75
C THR A 88 7.49 -2.65 -1.65
N LYS A 89 6.43 -2.60 -2.45
CA LYS A 89 6.07 -1.52 -3.35
C LYS A 89 4.58 -1.24 -3.19
N ILE A 90 4.18 0.01 -3.04
CA ILE A 90 2.77 0.38 -2.88
C ILE A 90 2.40 1.54 -3.77
N VAL A 91 1.17 1.53 -4.26
CA VAL A 91 0.56 2.69 -4.93
C VAL A 91 -0.52 3.28 -4.04
N ILE A 92 -0.40 4.55 -3.71
CA ILE A 92 -1.40 5.31 -2.94
C ILE A 92 -2.31 6.03 -3.93
N GLY A 93 -3.61 5.89 -3.74
CA GLY A 93 -4.61 6.52 -4.61
C GLY A 93 -5.79 7.09 -3.84
N GLY A 94 -6.67 7.78 -4.52
CA GLY A 94 -7.87 8.39 -3.91
C GLY A 94 -8.96 7.40 -3.48
N GLY A 95 -9.03 6.21 -4.11
CA GLY A 95 -9.91 5.10 -3.69
C GLY A 95 -11.40 5.27 -4.02
N GLY A 96 -11.75 6.02 -5.05
CA GLY A 96 -13.14 6.40 -5.34
C GLY A 96 -14.15 5.25 -5.34
N GLY A 97 -13.83 4.11 -5.99
CA GLY A 97 -14.73 2.94 -6.04
C GLY A 97 -14.94 2.28 -4.68
N THR A 98 -13.88 2.02 -3.97
CA THR A 98 -13.91 1.41 -2.62
C THR A 98 -14.67 2.29 -1.63
N LEU A 99 -14.43 3.62 -1.66
CA LEU A 99 -15.11 4.55 -0.77
C LEU A 99 -16.64 4.56 -1.00
N ILE A 100 -17.10 4.41 -2.25
CA ILE A 100 -18.53 4.25 -2.54
C ILE A 100 -19.08 2.97 -1.90
N SER A 101 -18.37 1.86 -2.03
CA SER A 101 -18.76 0.58 -1.42
C SER A 101 -18.78 0.64 0.10
N MET A 102 -17.94 1.48 0.72
CA MET A 102 -17.94 1.75 2.16
C MET A 102 -19.08 2.68 2.61
N GLY A 103 -19.98 3.09 1.71
CA GLY A 103 -21.08 4.02 2.01
C GLY A 103 -20.67 5.50 2.06
N LEU A 104 -19.43 5.80 1.77
CA LEU A 104 -18.95 7.16 1.63
C LEU A 104 -19.34 7.67 0.24
N LYS A 105 -20.16 8.73 0.19
CA LYS A 105 -20.65 9.31 -1.07
C LYS A 105 -19.67 10.37 -1.57
N PRO A 106 -18.69 10.04 -2.43
CA PRO A 106 -17.72 11.01 -2.90
C PRO A 106 -18.42 12.05 -3.80
N ASN A 107 -18.53 13.26 -3.31
CA ASN A 107 -18.96 14.40 -4.11
C ASN A 107 -17.74 15.04 -4.75
N ARG A 108 -17.71 15.14 -6.08
CA ARG A 108 -16.58 15.71 -6.84
C ARG A 108 -16.22 17.14 -6.39
N ARG A 109 -17.19 17.93 -5.91
CA ARG A 109 -16.94 19.32 -5.49
C ARG A 109 -16.30 19.43 -4.11
N THR A 110 -16.62 18.52 -3.19
CA THR A 110 -16.17 18.60 -1.80
C THR A 110 -15.11 17.57 -1.44
N MET A 111 -15.21 16.36 -1.98
CA MET A 111 -14.28 15.28 -1.66
C MET A 111 -13.03 15.26 -2.55
N TYR A 112 -13.13 15.67 -3.83
CA TYR A 112 -11.99 15.57 -4.73
C TYR A 112 -10.76 16.37 -4.26
N PRO A 113 -10.89 17.64 -3.82
CA PRO A 113 -9.77 18.36 -3.23
C PRO A 113 -9.20 17.66 -1.98
N ASN A 114 -10.10 17.17 -1.11
CA ASN A 114 -9.69 16.43 0.09
C ASN A 114 -8.99 15.10 -0.24
N MET A 115 -9.43 14.40 -1.30
CA MET A 115 -8.78 13.17 -1.75
C MET A 115 -7.33 13.43 -2.22
N VAL A 116 -7.12 14.48 -2.99
CA VAL A 116 -5.76 14.87 -3.44
C VAL A 116 -4.90 15.25 -2.24
N GLN A 117 -5.43 16.08 -1.34
CA GLN A 117 -4.73 16.49 -0.13
C GLN A 117 -4.45 15.29 0.79
N GLY A 118 -5.43 14.41 1.01
CA GLY A 118 -5.25 13.22 1.84
C GLY A 118 -4.22 12.23 1.28
N VAL A 119 -4.16 12.05 -0.04
CA VAL A 119 -3.09 11.26 -0.69
C VAL A 119 -1.73 11.90 -0.44
N ARG A 120 -1.61 13.22 -0.60
CA ARG A 120 -0.37 13.96 -0.33
C ARG A 120 0.08 13.78 1.12
N GLU A 121 -0.81 14.04 2.06
CA GLU A 121 -0.52 13.91 3.50
C GLU A 121 -0.17 12.48 3.89
N CYS A 122 -0.83 11.48 3.30
CA CYS A 122 -0.50 10.08 3.52
C CYS A 122 0.93 9.76 3.07
N VAL A 123 1.33 10.21 1.88
CA VAL A 123 2.70 10.01 1.37
C VAL A 123 3.71 10.74 2.25
N GLU A 124 3.45 11.99 2.63
CA GLU A 124 4.29 12.75 3.56
C GLU A 124 4.44 12.02 4.90
N PHE A 125 3.34 11.51 5.45
CA PHE A 125 3.38 10.75 6.69
C PHE A 125 4.23 9.48 6.55
N LEU A 126 3.96 8.64 5.56
CA LEU A 126 4.66 7.37 5.36
C LEU A 126 6.17 7.55 5.10
N THR A 127 6.53 8.60 4.35
CA THR A 127 7.94 8.87 4.04
C THR A 127 8.68 9.59 5.18
N GLY A 128 7.95 10.38 5.98
CA GLY A 128 8.50 11.15 7.10
C GLY A 128 8.66 10.39 8.42
N LEU A 129 8.15 9.15 8.51
CA LEU A 129 8.27 8.35 9.72
C LEU A 129 9.75 8.09 10.09
N SER A 130 10.05 8.16 11.39
CA SER A 130 11.37 7.88 11.96
C SER A 130 11.22 7.00 13.19
N ALA A 131 12.09 6.00 13.35
CA ALA A 131 12.13 5.15 14.53
C ALA A 131 12.59 5.89 15.80
N ASP A 132 13.31 6.98 15.62
CA ASP A 132 13.95 7.72 16.72
C ASP A 132 13.02 8.73 17.41
N LYS A 133 11.92 9.09 16.76
CA LYS A 133 11.01 10.14 17.21
C LYS A 133 9.61 9.61 17.45
N ALA A 134 8.93 10.15 18.47
CA ALA A 134 7.50 9.96 18.63
C ALA A 134 6.75 10.48 17.38
N ILE A 135 5.66 9.83 17.03
CA ILE A 135 4.83 10.26 15.91
C ILE A 135 4.12 11.55 16.31
N SER A 136 4.37 12.61 15.53
CA SER A 136 3.65 13.88 15.61
C SER A 136 3.47 14.42 14.20
N PHE A 137 2.27 14.25 13.67
CA PHE A 137 1.91 14.67 12.32
C PHE A 137 0.55 15.39 12.40
N ASN A 138 0.57 16.67 12.16
CA ASN A 138 -0.62 17.52 12.28
C ASN A 138 -0.81 18.29 10.97
N LYS A 139 -1.75 17.84 10.17
CA LYS A 139 -2.11 18.40 8.86
C LYS A 139 -3.63 18.62 8.78
N ASP A 140 -4.09 19.08 7.64
CA ASP A 140 -5.50 19.45 7.42
C ASP A 140 -6.44 18.24 7.48
N ILE A 141 -6.02 17.10 6.90
CA ILE A 141 -6.84 15.89 6.81
C ILE A 141 -6.48 14.93 7.94
N PHE A 142 -5.19 14.70 8.19
CA PHE A 142 -4.75 13.71 9.17
C PHE A 142 -3.99 14.36 10.33
N GLN A 143 -4.46 14.05 11.53
CA GLN A 143 -3.81 14.41 12.79
C GLN A 143 -3.43 13.12 13.52
N ILE A 144 -2.14 12.82 13.56
CA ILE A 144 -1.63 11.54 14.04
C ILE A 144 -0.58 11.78 15.11
N ALA A 145 -0.79 11.19 16.28
CA ALA A 145 0.18 11.19 17.39
C ALA A 145 0.36 9.76 17.91
N GLY A 146 1.55 9.44 18.38
CA GLY A 146 1.82 8.11 18.92
C GLY A 146 3.25 7.95 19.45
N PRO A 147 3.55 6.78 20.04
CA PRO A 147 4.89 6.46 20.51
C PRO A 147 5.87 6.32 19.34
N LYS A 148 7.15 6.18 19.66
CA LYS A 148 8.20 5.90 18.67
C LYS A 148 7.87 4.60 17.90
N PRO A 149 7.80 4.65 16.57
CA PRO A 149 7.49 3.47 15.77
C PRO A 149 8.74 2.64 15.48
N GLN A 150 9.28 1.96 16.48
CA GLN A 150 10.53 1.18 16.37
C GLN A 150 10.49 0.11 15.27
N TRP A 151 9.30 -0.39 14.94
CA TRP A 151 9.08 -1.40 13.89
C TRP A 151 9.38 -0.90 12.47
N ILE A 152 9.59 0.40 12.26
CA ILE A 152 10.02 0.95 10.96
C ILE A 152 11.54 1.03 10.81
N ASP A 153 12.30 0.70 11.82
CA ASP A 153 13.76 0.64 11.76
C ASP A 153 14.20 -0.57 10.93
N GLN A 154 14.31 -0.34 9.65
CA GLN A 154 14.59 -1.37 8.65
C GLN A 154 15.64 -0.87 7.67
N PRO A 155 16.54 -1.76 7.20
CA PRO A 155 17.64 -1.36 6.30
C PRO A 155 17.16 -0.85 4.95
N THR A 156 15.93 -1.23 4.55
CA THR A 156 15.34 -0.82 3.27
C THR A 156 13.92 -0.32 3.50
N ARG A 157 13.60 0.85 2.96
CA ARG A 157 12.24 1.40 3.03
C ARG A 157 11.36 0.90 1.89
N PRO A 158 10.03 0.81 2.10
CA PRO A 158 9.08 0.53 1.04
C PRO A 158 9.17 1.57 -0.10
N GLN A 159 8.91 1.13 -1.33
CA GLN A 159 8.76 2.04 -2.46
C GLN A 159 7.33 2.54 -2.54
N ILE A 160 7.14 3.85 -2.50
CA ILE A 160 5.82 4.49 -2.50
C ILE A 160 5.62 5.24 -3.82
N TYR A 161 4.52 4.94 -4.49
CA TYR A 161 4.06 5.57 -5.72
C TYR A 161 2.69 6.20 -5.53
N VAL A 162 2.33 7.13 -6.37
CA VAL A 162 1.02 7.78 -6.37
C VAL A 162 0.29 7.50 -7.66
N ALA A 163 -0.97 7.09 -7.55
CA ALA A 163 -1.86 7.00 -8.69
C ALA A 163 -2.45 8.40 -8.99
N ALA A 164 -2.10 8.95 -10.15
CA ALA A 164 -2.64 10.21 -10.65
C ALA A 164 -3.27 9.96 -12.03
N THR A 165 -4.54 10.31 -12.19
CA THR A 165 -5.29 10.07 -13.43
C THR A 165 -5.46 11.33 -14.27
N LYS A 166 -5.19 12.50 -13.71
CA LYS A 166 -5.21 13.81 -14.40
C LYS A 166 -4.22 14.76 -13.74
N PRO A 167 -3.69 15.74 -14.49
CA PRO A 167 -2.91 16.82 -13.93
C PRO A 167 -3.75 17.72 -13.02
#